data_abeb4e96913d9acd9d18adfb76023689
#
_entry.id   abeb4e96913d9acd9d18adfb76023689
#
_cell.length_a   1.000
_cell.length_b   1.000
_cell.length_c   1.000
_cell.angle_alpha   90.00
_cell.angle_beta   90.00
_cell.angle_gamma   90.00
#
_symmetry.space_group_name_H-M   'P 1'
#
loop_
_entity.id
_entity.type
_entity.pdbx_description
1 polymer ?
#
loop_
_entity_poly.entity_id
_entity_poly.type
_entity_poly.pdbx_seq_one_letter_code
_entity_poly.pdbx_strand_id
1 'polypeptide(L)'
;EFVVNLVDEAHCKALDFCGVRSGRDVDKWHECHLTPMKALNMEYAPAIAECPAYLACKVVQQLELGSHTMFVGKIVGVQVRDDLFAADGSLHLEKAGLVTYTHGTYQKAADVLGFFGYSVARPEVLKRRMDALTK
;
A
#
# COMPACT_ATOMS: atom_id res chain seq x y z
N GLU A 1 -12.17 3.11 12.87
CA GLU A 1 -11.61 2.17 11.89
C GLU A 1 -11.13 2.92 10.66
N PHE A 2 -10.05 2.47 10.05
CA PHE A 2 -9.60 2.95 8.73
C PHE A 2 -8.84 1.85 8.00
N VAL A 3 -8.78 1.97 6.67
CA VAL A 3 -8.01 1.05 5.82
C VAL A 3 -6.93 1.85 5.09
N VAL A 4 -5.69 1.37 5.18
CA VAL A 4 -4.57 1.89 4.38
C VAL A 4 -4.46 1.03 3.13
N ASN A 5 -4.88 1.57 1.99
CA ASN A 5 -4.74 0.90 0.70
C ASN A 5 -3.38 1.25 0.10
N LEU A 6 -2.63 0.26 -0.34
CA LEU A 6 -1.39 0.45 -1.09
C LEU A 6 -1.76 0.62 -2.56
N VAL A 7 -1.37 1.73 -3.16
CA VAL A 7 -1.84 2.12 -4.50
C VAL A 7 -0.75 1.86 -5.53
N ASP A 8 -1.13 1.28 -6.67
CA ASP A 8 -0.26 1.05 -7.81
C ASP A 8 -0.28 2.23 -8.82
N GLU A 9 0.59 2.15 -9.82
CA GLU A 9 0.73 3.19 -10.85
C GLU A 9 -0.55 3.39 -11.68
N ALA A 10 -1.36 2.35 -11.90
CA ALA A 10 -2.60 2.45 -12.66
C ALA A 10 -3.63 3.36 -11.97
N HIS A 11 -3.61 3.40 -10.63
CA HIS A 11 -4.54 4.18 -9.81
C HIS A 11 -3.93 5.46 -9.22
N CYS A 12 -2.73 5.86 -9.66
CA CYS A 12 -2.05 7.06 -9.16
C CYS A 12 -2.88 8.34 -9.32
N LYS A 13 -3.61 8.49 -10.44
CA LYS A 13 -4.51 9.63 -10.67
C LYS A 13 -5.66 9.64 -9.67
N ALA A 14 -6.23 8.48 -9.36
CA ALA A 14 -7.29 8.35 -8.35
C ALA A 14 -6.75 8.68 -6.95
N LEU A 15 -5.53 8.26 -6.62
CA LEU A 15 -4.85 8.61 -5.37
C LEU A 15 -4.73 10.12 -5.20
N ASP A 16 -4.21 10.83 -6.20
CA ASP A 16 -4.10 12.29 -6.18
C ASP A 16 -5.46 12.97 -6.03
N PHE A 17 -6.44 12.59 -6.88
CA PHE A 17 -7.80 13.12 -6.81
C PHE A 17 -8.42 12.95 -5.42
N CYS A 18 -8.29 11.77 -4.82
CA CYS A 18 -8.79 11.50 -3.48
C CYS A 18 -8.10 12.35 -2.40
N GLY A 19 -6.85 12.73 -2.59
CA GLY A 19 -6.09 13.58 -1.68
C GLY A 19 -6.48 15.05 -1.75
N VAL A 20 -6.84 15.57 -2.93
CA VAL A 20 -7.12 17.00 -3.14
C VAL A 20 -8.60 17.37 -3.13
N ARG A 21 -9.51 16.41 -3.33
CA ARG A 21 -10.96 16.66 -3.32
C ARG A 21 -11.59 16.20 -2.02
N SER A 22 -12.52 17.01 -1.49
CA SER A 22 -13.28 16.63 -0.30
C SER A 22 -14.35 15.58 -0.63
N GLY A 23 -14.48 14.53 0.18
CA GLY A 23 -15.58 13.58 0.09
C GLY A 23 -16.96 14.15 0.49
N ARG A 24 -17.00 15.41 0.98
CA ARG A 24 -18.27 16.14 1.21
C ARG A 24 -18.84 16.71 -0.08
N ASP A 25 -17.97 16.96 -1.07
CA ASP A 25 -18.32 17.65 -2.31
C ASP A 25 -18.47 16.70 -3.49
N VAL A 26 -17.81 15.53 -3.43
CA VAL A 26 -17.78 14.56 -4.53
C VAL A 26 -17.87 13.13 -4.02
N ASP A 27 -18.55 12.28 -4.79
CA ASP A 27 -18.49 10.83 -4.60
C ASP A 27 -17.21 10.28 -5.25
N LYS A 28 -16.18 10.05 -4.42
CA LYS A 28 -14.88 9.57 -4.88
C LYS A 28 -14.91 8.17 -5.47
N TRP A 29 -15.85 7.33 -5.02
CA TRP A 29 -16.02 5.98 -5.57
C TRP A 29 -16.44 6.04 -7.03
N HIS A 30 -17.45 6.86 -7.30
CA HIS A 30 -17.97 7.07 -8.66
C HIS A 30 -16.94 7.78 -9.56
N GLU A 31 -16.40 8.91 -9.11
CA GLU A 31 -15.51 9.76 -9.91
C GLU A 31 -14.18 9.07 -10.27
N CYS A 32 -13.67 8.22 -9.37
CA CYS A 32 -12.42 7.49 -9.58
C CYS A 32 -12.64 6.07 -10.12
N HIS A 33 -13.88 5.64 -10.33
CA HIS A 33 -14.25 4.28 -10.75
C HIS A 33 -13.66 3.20 -9.81
N LEU A 34 -13.73 3.45 -8.50
CA LEU A 34 -13.22 2.54 -7.47
C LEU A 34 -14.36 1.70 -6.91
N THR A 35 -14.04 0.45 -6.57
CA THR A 35 -15.01 -0.51 -6.02
C THR A 35 -14.75 -0.72 -4.53
N PRO A 36 -15.72 -0.35 -3.65
CA PRO A 36 -15.62 -0.66 -2.23
C PRO A 36 -15.76 -2.16 -2.01
N MET A 37 -14.86 -2.73 -1.20
CA MET A 37 -14.95 -4.13 -0.77
C MET A 37 -14.86 -4.23 0.75
N LYS A 38 -15.44 -5.31 1.32
CA LYS A 38 -15.37 -5.56 2.76
C LYS A 38 -13.93 -5.87 3.16
N ALA A 39 -13.36 -5.07 4.06
CA ALA A 39 -12.02 -5.30 4.59
C ALA A 39 -12.04 -6.35 5.72
N LEU A 40 -10.93 -7.10 5.85
CA LEU A 40 -10.77 -8.13 6.88
C LEU A 40 -10.91 -7.55 8.29
N ASN A 41 -11.74 -8.19 9.13
CA ASN A 41 -11.96 -7.83 10.53
C ASN A 41 -12.49 -6.39 10.74
N MET A 42 -13.09 -5.78 9.70
CA MET A 42 -13.67 -4.45 9.75
C MET A 42 -15.18 -4.51 9.69
N GLU A 43 -15.81 -3.56 10.37
CA GLU A 43 -17.27 -3.43 10.42
C GLU A 43 -17.78 -2.36 9.44
N TYR A 44 -17.09 -1.23 9.38
CA TYR A 44 -17.54 -0.03 8.65
C TYR A 44 -16.59 0.39 7.52
N ALA A 45 -15.27 0.39 7.76
CA ALA A 45 -14.31 0.92 6.80
C ALA A 45 -14.05 -0.07 5.65
N PRO A 46 -14.41 0.29 4.39
CA PRO A 46 -14.15 -0.57 3.24
C PRO A 46 -12.69 -0.47 2.80
N ALA A 47 -12.21 -1.52 2.14
CA ALA A 47 -11.02 -1.48 1.29
C ALA A 47 -11.39 -1.10 -0.14
N ILE A 48 -10.39 -0.83 -0.96
CA ILE A 48 -10.50 -0.58 -2.40
C ILE A 48 -10.08 -1.85 -3.15
N ALA A 49 -11.01 -2.42 -3.93
CA ALA A 49 -10.79 -3.70 -4.60
C ALA A 49 -9.66 -3.68 -5.64
N GLU A 50 -9.42 -2.53 -6.26
CA GLU A 50 -8.39 -2.33 -7.28
C GLU A 50 -6.97 -2.25 -6.71
N CYS A 51 -6.83 -1.99 -5.40
CA CYS A 51 -5.52 -1.87 -4.76
C CYS A 51 -4.86 -3.25 -4.57
N PRO A 52 -3.55 -3.39 -4.86
CA PRO A 52 -2.84 -4.67 -4.76
C PRO A 52 -2.72 -5.20 -3.32
N ALA A 53 -2.80 -4.33 -2.33
CA ALA A 53 -2.78 -4.71 -0.92
C ALA A 53 -3.45 -3.65 -0.05
N TYR A 54 -3.90 -4.06 1.14
CA TYR A 54 -4.37 -3.13 2.17
C TYR A 54 -4.05 -3.60 3.59
N LEU A 55 -4.03 -2.64 4.51
CA LEU A 55 -3.91 -2.84 5.95
C LEU A 55 -5.23 -2.38 6.61
N ALA A 56 -5.95 -3.28 7.25
CA ALA A 56 -7.13 -2.98 8.04
C ALA A 56 -6.74 -2.58 9.46
N CYS A 57 -7.13 -1.40 9.91
CA CYS A 57 -6.67 -0.80 11.15
C CYS A 57 -7.82 -0.38 12.07
N LYS A 58 -7.74 -0.76 13.35
CA LYS A 58 -8.61 -0.24 14.42
C LYS A 58 -7.86 0.82 15.21
N VAL A 59 -8.47 2.00 15.37
CA VAL A 59 -7.90 3.11 16.14
C VAL A 59 -7.75 2.69 17.62
N VAL A 60 -6.54 2.81 18.16
CA VAL A 60 -6.24 2.52 19.56
C VAL A 60 -5.87 3.78 20.34
N GLN A 61 -5.45 4.85 19.65
CA GLN A 61 -5.13 6.13 20.26
C GLN A 61 -5.39 7.27 19.27
N GLN A 62 -5.82 8.40 19.78
CA GLN A 62 -6.01 9.64 19.05
C GLN A 62 -5.28 10.76 19.81
N LEU A 63 -4.52 11.58 19.08
CA LEU A 63 -3.76 12.70 19.61
C LEU A 63 -4.09 13.97 18.84
N GLU A 64 -4.59 14.98 19.56
CA GLU A 64 -4.83 16.30 18.99
C GLU A 64 -3.53 17.11 18.91
N LEU A 65 -3.13 17.47 17.70
CA LEU A 65 -1.86 18.18 17.42
C LEU A 65 -2.10 19.61 16.90
N GLY A 66 -3.19 20.24 17.29
CA GLY A 66 -3.58 21.58 16.85
C GLY A 66 -4.25 21.55 15.47
N SER A 67 -3.52 21.78 14.40
CA SER A 67 -4.08 21.77 13.03
C SER A 67 -4.41 20.37 12.49
N HIS A 68 -3.94 19.32 13.13
CA HIS A 68 -4.11 17.93 12.71
C HIS A 68 -4.40 17.02 13.89
N THR A 69 -5.11 15.94 13.64
CA THR A 69 -5.32 14.85 14.58
C THR A 69 -4.54 13.62 14.11
N MET A 70 -3.68 13.09 14.97
CA MET A 70 -2.96 11.83 14.68
C MET A 70 -3.74 10.64 15.21
N PHE A 71 -3.97 9.65 14.36
CA PHE A 71 -4.58 8.37 14.72
C PHE A 71 -3.53 7.28 14.76
N VAL A 72 -3.42 6.57 15.88
CA VAL A 72 -2.62 5.35 16.00
C VAL A 72 -3.55 4.16 15.80
N GLY A 73 -3.26 3.33 14.79
CA GLY A 73 -4.07 2.17 14.43
C GLY A 73 -3.35 0.86 14.73
N LYS A 74 -4.05 -0.09 15.36
CA LYS A 74 -3.62 -1.48 15.41
C LYS A 74 -4.03 -2.19 14.12
N ILE A 75 -3.08 -2.79 13.40
CA ILE A 75 -3.35 -3.62 12.23
C ILE A 75 -4.06 -4.90 12.71
N VAL A 76 -5.26 -5.15 12.20
CA VAL A 76 -6.11 -6.31 12.54
C VAL A 76 -6.33 -7.24 11.36
N GLY A 77 -5.90 -6.84 10.16
CA GLY A 77 -5.94 -7.65 8.96
C GLY A 77 -5.03 -7.07 7.88
N VAL A 78 -4.45 -7.96 7.08
CA VAL A 78 -3.68 -7.61 5.89
C VAL A 78 -4.19 -8.48 4.76
N GLN A 79 -4.48 -7.90 3.62
CA GLN A 79 -4.79 -8.64 2.41
C GLN A 79 -3.87 -8.18 1.29
N VAL A 80 -3.43 -9.15 0.51
CA VAL A 80 -2.57 -8.93 -0.66
C VAL A 80 -3.16 -9.75 -1.81
N ARG A 81 -3.07 -9.23 -3.00
CA ARG A 81 -3.54 -9.87 -4.23
C ARG A 81 -2.75 -11.16 -4.52
N ASP A 82 -3.44 -12.23 -4.92
CA ASP A 82 -2.86 -13.57 -5.05
C ASP A 82 -1.73 -13.65 -6.08
N ASP A 83 -1.78 -12.86 -7.15
CA ASP A 83 -0.74 -12.81 -8.19
C ASP A 83 0.62 -12.27 -7.72
N LEU A 84 0.66 -11.70 -6.50
CA LEU A 84 1.89 -11.26 -5.86
C LEU A 84 2.58 -12.35 -5.03
N PHE A 85 2.00 -13.55 -4.96
CA PHE A 85 2.63 -14.70 -4.33
C PHE A 85 3.23 -15.65 -5.38
N ALA A 86 4.46 -16.08 -5.15
CA ALA A 86 5.07 -17.15 -5.95
C ALA A 86 4.55 -18.52 -5.51
N ALA A 87 4.82 -19.55 -6.30
CA ALA A 87 4.39 -20.93 -6.02
C ALA A 87 4.93 -21.49 -4.69
N ASP A 88 6.04 -20.97 -4.20
CA ASP A 88 6.63 -21.33 -2.90
C ASP A 88 6.04 -20.54 -1.71
N GLY A 89 5.03 -19.67 -1.97
CA GLY A 89 4.39 -18.82 -0.99
C GLY A 89 5.15 -17.53 -0.66
N SER A 90 6.26 -17.23 -1.33
CA SER A 90 6.97 -15.97 -1.12
C SER A 90 6.19 -14.79 -1.71
N LEU A 91 6.12 -13.69 -0.94
CA LEU A 91 5.47 -12.45 -1.36
C LEU A 91 6.44 -11.58 -2.17
N HIS A 92 5.98 -11.13 -3.33
CA HIS A 92 6.68 -10.25 -4.26
C HIS A 92 6.01 -8.89 -4.37
N LEU A 93 5.97 -8.12 -3.28
CA LEU A 93 5.33 -6.82 -3.24
C LEU A 93 6.01 -5.79 -4.17
N GLU A 94 7.27 -5.99 -4.51
CA GLU A 94 8.01 -5.20 -5.50
C GLU A 94 7.41 -5.28 -6.92
N LYS A 95 6.62 -6.33 -7.20
CA LYS A 95 5.91 -6.51 -8.47
C LYS A 95 4.54 -5.82 -8.52
N ALA A 96 4.10 -5.26 -7.40
CA ALA A 96 2.78 -4.62 -7.31
C ALA A 96 2.70 -3.26 -8.04
N GLY A 97 3.82 -2.72 -8.52
CA GLY A 97 3.85 -1.42 -9.19
C GLY A 97 3.47 -0.25 -8.29
N LEU A 98 3.81 -0.34 -7.00
CA LEU A 98 3.45 0.67 -6.01
C LEU A 98 4.01 2.05 -6.36
N VAL A 99 3.27 3.08 -5.97
CA VAL A 99 3.70 4.47 -6.11
C VAL A 99 4.27 5.00 -4.80
N THR A 100 5.22 5.93 -4.92
CA THR A 100 5.76 6.72 -3.83
C THR A 100 5.48 8.20 -4.09
N TYR A 101 5.40 8.99 -3.01
CA TYR A 101 5.25 10.44 -3.11
C TYR A 101 6.48 11.12 -2.50
N THR A 102 7.18 11.90 -3.30
CA THR A 102 8.40 12.58 -2.87
C THR A 102 8.34 14.04 -3.30
N HIS A 103 8.23 14.92 -2.32
CA HIS A 103 8.32 16.37 -2.51
C HIS A 103 7.52 16.92 -3.71
N GLY A 104 6.21 16.60 -3.73
CA GLY A 104 5.28 17.11 -4.75
C GLY A 104 5.19 16.28 -6.02
N THR A 105 5.87 15.14 -6.11
CA THR A 105 5.83 14.26 -7.28
C THR A 105 5.49 12.82 -6.90
N TYR A 106 4.66 12.18 -7.72
CA TYR A 106 4.43 10.74 -7.64
C TYR A 106 5.48 10.02 -8.48
N GLN A 107 6.01 8.93 -7.94
CA GLN A 107 7.04 8.12 -8.58
C GLN A 107 6.67 6.65 -8.46
N LYS A 108 7.09 5.84 -9.45
CA LYS A 108 6.99 4.40 -9.37
C LYS A 108 8.10 3.84 -8.48
N ALA A 109 7.76 2.96 -7.54
CA ALA A 109 8.75 2.14 -6.85
C ALA A 109 9.20 1.03 -7.83
N ALA A 110 10.37 1.18 -8.46
CA ALA A 110 10.78 0.34 -9.59
C ALA A 110 11.98 -0.55 -9.27
N ASP A 111 13.11 0.01 -8.91
CA ASP A 111 14.37 -0.74 -8.86
C ASP A 111 14.62 -1.38 -7.50
N VAL A 112 14.92 -2.68 -7.48
CA VAL A 112 15.37 -3.37 -6.27
C VAL A 112 16.83 -3.01 -6.01
N LEU A 113 17.10 -2.29 -4.93
CA LEU A 113 18.45 -1.89 -4.54
C LEU A 113 19.15 -2.94 -3.67
N GLY A 114 18.40 -3.87 -3.09
CA GLY A 114 18.91 -4.90 -2.21
C GLY A 114 17.80 -5.63 -1.46
N PHE A 115 18.17 -6.48 -0.53
CA PHE A 115 17.25 -7.20 0.35
C PHE A 115 17.64 -6.97 1.81
N PHE A 116 16.75 -7.24 2.74
CA PHE A 116 17.06 -7.08 4.16
C PHE A 116 18.33 -7.85 4.57
N GLY A 117 19.34 -7.12 5.07
CA GLY A 117 20.64 -7.68 5.45
C GLY A 117 21.65 -7.83 4.29
N TYR A 118 21.37 -7.28 3.10
CA TYR A 118 22.28 -7.40 1.95
C TYR A 118 23.67 -6.80 2.20
N SER A 119 23.76 -5.75 3.03
CA SER A 119 25.03 -5.06 3.35
C SER A 119 26.04 -5.91 4.12
N VAL A 120 25.57 -6.96 4.78
CA VAL A 120 26.40 -7.91 5.56
C VAL A 120 26.31 -9.34 5.01
N ALA A 121 25.66 -9.52 3.87
CA ALA A 121 25.52 -10.82 3.24
C ALA A 121 26.87 -11.31 2.65
N ARG A 122 27.11 -12.61 2.73
CA ARG A 122 28.26 -13.23 2.04
C ARG A 122 28.11 -13.04 0.53
N PRO A 123 29.21 -12.86 -0.23
CA PRO A 123 29.18 -12.56 -1.67
C PRO A 123 28.34 -13.52 -2.51
N GLU A 124 28.42 -14.83 -2.24
CA GLU A 124 27.64 -15.84 -2.95
C GLU A 124 26.13 -15.74 -2.66
N VAL A 125 25.75 -15.38 -1.43
CA VAL A 125 24.36 -15.17 -1.04
C VAL A 125 23.83 -13.89 -1.66
N LEU A 126 24.62 -12.80 -1.61
CA LEU A 126 24.29 -11.52 -2.23
C LEU A 126 23.99 -11.71 -3.72
N LYS A 127 24.93 -12.31 -4.47
CA LYS A 127 24.78 -12.56 -5.90
C LYS A 127 23.50 -13.36 -6.20
N ARG A 128 23.34 -14.53 -5.57
CA ARG A 128 22.19 -15.42 -5.80
C ARG A 128 20.87 -14.72 -5.57
N ARG A 129 20.74 -13.95 -4.45
CA ARG A 129 19.47 -13.27 -4.09
C ARG A 129 19.20 -12.07 -4.98
N MET A 130 20.22 -11.28 -5.34
CA MET A 130 20.03 -10.18 -6.29
C MET A 130 19.63 -10.68 -7.66
N ASP A 131 20.26 -11.74 -8.19
CA ASP A 131 19.90 -12.36 -9.47
C ASP A 131 18.45 -12.89 -9.47
N ALA A 132 17.91 -13.29 -8.33
CA ALA A 132 16.52 -13.76 -8.20
C ALA A 132 15.50 -12.59 -8.15
N LEU A 133 15.89 -11.43 -7.59
CA LEU A 133 15.01 -10.27 -7.43
C LEU A 133 14.96 -9.38 -8.68
N THR A 134 15.95 -9.47 -9.56
CA THR A 134 16.06 -8.63 -10.77
C THR A 134 15.60 -9.33 -12.06
N LYS A 135 15.10 -10.57 -11.96
CA LYS A 135 14.45 -11.33 -13.03
C LYS A 135 12.96 -11.10 -13.06
#